data_ff4a3f110be4a2a06d2f6638a9fe05c0
#
_entry.id   ff4a3f110be4a2a06d2f6638a9fe05c0
#
_cell.length_a   1.000
_cell.length_b   1.000
_cell.length_c   1.000
_cell.angle_alpha   90.00
_cell.angle_beta   90.00
_cell.angle_gamma   90.00
#
_symmetry.space_group_name_H-M   'P 1'
#
loop_
_entity.id
_entity.type
_entity.pdbx_description
1 polymer ?
#
loop_
_entity_poly.entity_id
_entity_poly.type
_entity_poly.pdbx_seq_one_letter_code
_entity_poly.pdbx_strand_id
1 'polypeptide(L)'
;LYTYCSRILFFKTLSRIRGLRVIGFPILEVDVAGKFIAGKNLVLVNNSSSTLGRNTRCKFLVYPNALICIGDNVGMSNTTIVATKRVLVGSNVLIGGGTTIVDSDFHSMNPNDWHTPNDELNMLSKDVVIGDNVFIGMNVIILKGVHIGNNVIIAAGSVVSQNIPDNQVWGGNPATFIKVRKMG
;
A
#
# COMPACT_ATOMS: atom_id res chain seq x y z
N LEU A 1 -13.91 9.27 -19.95
CA LEU A 1 -13.42 10.61 -19.56
C LEU A 1 -12.42 10.57 -18.38
N TYR A 2 -12.46 9.56 -17.51
CA TYR A 2 -11.54 9.43 -16.35
C TYR A 2 -10.06 9.18 -16.70
N THR A 3 -9.78 8.59 -17.85
CA THR A 3 -8.42 8.09 -18.18
C THR A 3 -7.42 9.19 -18.60
N TYR A 4 -7.88 10.34 -19.05
CA TYR A 4 -7.00 11.43 -19.53
C TYR A 4 -6.58 12.39 -18.40
N CYS A 5 -7.45 12.67 -17.44
CA CYS A 5 -7.10 13.47 -16.25
C CYS A 5 -6.10 12.78 -15.33
N SER A 6 -6.16 11.46 -15.21
CA SER A 6 -5.27 10.69 -14.33
C SER A 6 -3.80 10.73 -14.77
N ARG A 7 -3.51 10.72 -16.08
CA ARG A 7 -2.13 10.77 -16.60
C ARG A 7 -1.44 12.12 -16.38
N ILE A 8 -2.16 13.24 -16.52
CA ILE A 8 -1.60 14.58 -16.32
C ILE A 8 -1.35 14.85 -14.85
N LEU A 9 -2.26 14.41 -13.97
CA LEU A 9 -2.12 14.52 -12.51
C LEU A 9 -0.94 13.66 -12.02
N PHE A 10 -0.75 12.49 -12.59
CA PHE A 10 0.36 11.58 -12.35
C PHE A 10 1.72 12.28 -12.53
N PHE A 11 1.97 12.90 -13.67
CA PHE A 11 3.25 13.60 -13.92
C PHE A 11 3.44 14.79 -12.99
N LYS A 12 2.40 15.57 -12.71
CA LYS A 12 2.48 16.73 -11.79
C LYS A 12 2.75 16.33 -10.34
N THR A 13 2.17 15.22 -9.89
CA THR A 13 2.33 14.76 -8.51
C THR A 13 3.69 14.09 -8.29
N LEU A 14 4.09 13.20 -9.19
CA LEU A 14 5.35 12.48 -9.07
C LEU A 14 6.57 13.34 -9.37
N SER A 15 6.50 14.30 -10.30
CA SER A 15 7.64 15.18 -10.64
C SER A 15 8.10 16.07 -9.48
N ARG A 16 7.29 16.23 -8.44
CA ARG A 16 7.63 17.00 -7.23
C ARG A 16 8.39 16.18 -6.19
N ILE A 17 8.48 14.87 -6.35
CA ILE A 17 9.15 13.99 -5.40
C ILE A 17 10.65 14.04 -5.65
N ARG A 18 11.42 14.59 -4.69
CA ARG A 18 12.88 14.66 -4.78
C ARG A 18 13.48 13.25 -4.74
N GLY A 19 14.35 12.93 -5.70
CA GLY A 19 15.01 11.62 -5.75
C GLY A 19 14.08 10.47 -6.19
N LEU A 20 12.96 10.78 -6.84
CA LEU A 20 12.09 9.76 -7.42
C LEU A 20 12.83 8.91 -8.45
N ARG A 21 12.73 7.60 -8.33
CA ARG A 21 13.21 6.65 -9.33
C ARG A 21 12.07 5.71 -9.75
N VAL A 22 11.72 5.76 -11.02
CA VAL A 22 10.65 4.91 -11.59
C VAL A 22 11.23 4.05 -12.70
N ILE A 23 11.08 2.76 -12.59
CA ILE A 23 11.42 1.78 -13.62
C ILE A 23 10.10 1.21 -14.16
N GLY A 24 9.82 1.37 -15.43
CA GLY A 24 8.52 1.09 -16.05
C GLY A 24 7.47 2.17 -15.72
N PHE A 25 6.19 1.84 -15.83
CA PHE A 25 5.08 2.80 -15.71
C PHE A 25 4.11 2.35 -14.61
N PRO A 26 4.06 2.99 -13.44
CA PRO A 26 3.06 2.72 -12.42
C PRO A 26 1.66 3.25 -12.85
N ILE A 27 0.63 2.83 -12.14
CA ILE A 27 -0.73 3.34 -12.26
C ILE A 27 -1.01 4.21 -11.04
N LEU A 28 -1.39 5.46 -11.27
CA LEU A 28 -1.82 6.37 -10.21
C LEU A 28 -3.19 6.93 -10.58
N GLU A 29 -4.20 6.49 -9.84
CA GLU A 29 -5.58 6.93 -9.96
C GLU A 29 -5.94 7.65 -8.65
N VAL A 30 -6.00 8.97 -8.68
CA VAL A 30 -6.33 9.79 -7.51
C VAL A 30 -7.57 10.59 -7.85
N ASP A 31 -8.61 10.43 -7.03
CA ASP A 31 -9.81 11.25 -7.13
C ASP A 31 -9.48 12.74 -6.89
N VAL A 32 -10.31 13.64 -7.41
CA VAL A 32 -10.09 15.09 -7.27
C VAL A 32 -10.12 15.56 -5.81
N ALA A 33 -10.86 14.88 -4.95
CA ALA A 33 -10.90 15.11 -3.51
C ALA A 33 -9.93 14.21 -2.72
N GLY A 34 -9.28 13.22 -3.38
CA GLY A 34 -8.29 12.34 -2.80
C GLY A 34 -6.91 12.99 -2.73
N LYS A 35 -6.03 12.42 -1.90
CA LYS A 35 -4.66 12.93 -1.74
C LYS A 35 -3.64 11.80 -1.83
N PHE A 36 -2.62 12.00 -2.68
CA PHE A 36 -1.41 11.18 -2.71
C PHE A 36 -0.21 12.05 -2.36
N ILE A 37 0.52 11.67 -1.31
CA ILE A 37 1.70 12.38 -0.82
C ILE A 37 2.84 11.37 -0.72
N ALA A 38 4.03 11.73 -1.18
CA ALA A 38 5.22 10.91 -0.99
C ALA A 38 6.43 11.78 -0.66
N GLY A 39 7.25 11.26 0.23
CA GLY A 39 8.53 11.84 0.62
C GLY A 39 9.60 11.64 -0.47
N LYS A 40 10.85 11.98 -0.12
CA LYS A 40 12.00 11.88 -1.05
C LYS A 40 12.45 10.42 -1.23
N ASN A 41 13.17 10.19 -2.35
CA ASN A 41 13.80 8.90 -2.68
C ASN A 41 12.80 7.74 -2.78
N LEU A 42 11.60 7.99 -3.32
CA LEU A 42 10.66 6.93 -3.65
C LEU A 42 11.15 6.13 -4.86
N VAL A 43 11.20 4.81 -4.74
CA VAL A 43 11.59 3.90 -5.83
C VAL A 43 10.42 2.98 -6.19
N LEU A 44 10.00 3.03 -7.46
CA LEU A 44 8.92 2.22 -8.00
C LEU A 44 9.45 1.33 -9.12
N VAL A 45 9.36 0.01 -8.94
CA VAL A 45 9.75 -0.97 -9.96
C VAL A 45 8.50 -1.65 -10.51
N ASN A 46 8.33 -1.62 -11.82
CA ASN A 46 7.12 -2.05 -12.50
C ASN A 46 7.41 -3.07 -13.60
N ASN A 47 6.38 -3.87 -13.94
CA ASN A 47 6.40 -4.86 -15.03
C ASN A 47 7.50 -5.92 -14.86
N SER A 48 7.92 -6.49 -15.98
CA SER A 48 9.01 -7.47 -16.06
C SER A 48 10.39 -6.93 -15.64
N SER A 49 10.52 -5.60 -15.48
CA SER A 49 11.73 -4.97 -14.90
C SER A 49 11.92 -5.26 -13.42
N SER A 50 10.89 -5.81 -12.73
CA SER A 50 11.03 -6.28 -11.36
C SER A 50 11.86 -7.57 -11.35
N THR A 51 12.68 -7.75 -10.32
CA THR A 51 13.53 -8.94 -10.12
C THR A 51 12.74 -10.26 -10.19
N LEU A 52 11.45 -10.23 -9.88
CA LEU A 52 10.56 -11.40 -9.90
C LEU A 52 9.93 -11.66 -11.28
N GLY A 53 10.23 -10.86 -12.30
CA GLY A 53 9.73 -11.03 -13.66
C GLY A 53 8.20 -10.89 -13.81
N ARG A 54 7.50 -10.32 -12.83
CA ARG A 54 6.04 -10.17 -12.87
C ARG A 54 5.62 -9.07 -13.82
N ASN A 55 4.64 -9.35 -14.67
CA ASN A 55 4.09 -8.35 -15.59
C ASN A 55 2.94 -7.55 -14.94
N THR A 56 3.17 -7.06 -13.72
CA THR A 56 2.26 -6.18 -12.99
C THR A 56 2.93 -4.84 -12.70
N ARG A 57 2.16 -3.83 -12.33
CA ARG A 57 2.65 -2.49 -12.06
C ARG A 57 2.36 -2.09 -10.62
N CYS A 58 3.15 -1.19 -10.07
CA CYS A 58 2.71 -0.48 -8.88
C CYS A 58 1.42 0.25 -9.21
N LYS A 59 0.38 0.06 -8.38
CA LYS A 59 -0.91 0.73 -8.53
C LYS A 59 -1.26 1.45 -7.23
N PHE A 60 -1.61 2.72 -7.37
CA PHE A 60 -2.12 3.55 -6.28
C PHE A 60 -3.50 4.02 -6.68
N LEU A 61 -4.51 3.64 -5.92
CA LEU A 61 -5.89 4.07 -6.09
C LEU A 61 -6.33 4.82 -4.84
N VAL A 62 -6.69 6.09 -5.01
CA VAL A 62 -7.13 6.96 -3.91
C VAL A 62 -8.54 7.43 -4.19
N TYR A 63 -9.46 7.00 -3.36
CA TYR A 63 -10.89 7.35 -3.43
C TYR A 63 -11.14 8.79 -2.95
N PRO A 64 -12.37 9.33 -3.13
CA PRO A 64 -12.75 10.65 -2.64
C PRO A 64 -12.46 10.79 -1.14
N ASN A 65 -11.84 11.91 -0.75
CA ASN A 65 -11.45 12.24 0.63
C ASN A 65 -10.47 11.27 1.29
N ALA A 66 -9.93 10.29 0.55
CA ALA A 66 -8.94 9.35 1.04
C ALA A 66 -7.51 9.91 0.94
N LEU A 67 -6.58 9.27 1.66
CA LEU A 67 -5.17 9.64 1.69
C LEU A 67 -4.27 8.41 1.55
N ILE A 68 -3.34 8.45 0.61
CA ILE A 68 -2.11 7.65 0.65
C ILE A 68 -0.96 8.60 0.99
N CYS A 69 -0.24 8.31 2.08
CA CYS A 69 0.96 9.05 2.46
C CYS A 69 2.14 8.07 2.62
N ILE A 70 3.23 8.36 1.91
CA ILE A 70 4.45 7.53 1.88
C ILE A 70 5.60 8.39 2.38
N GLY A 71 6.37 7.89 3.34
CA GLY A 71 7.54 8.56 3.90
C GLY A 71 8.75 8.58 2.96
N ASP A 72 9.89 8.88 3.51
CA ASP A 72 11.16 8.97 2.80
C ASP A 72 11.82 7.59 2.59
N ASN A 73 12.62 7.45 1.53
CA ASN A 73 13.43 6.24 1.26
C ASN A 73 12.58 4.96 1.18
N VAL A 74 11.45 5.00 0.49
CA VAL A 74 10.56 3.85 0.32
C VAL A 74 10.79 3.22 -1.05
N GLY A 75 11.01 1.90 -1.05
CA GLY A 75 11.16 1.11 -2.28
C GLY A 75 10.05 0.07 -2.41
N MET A 76 9.44 -0.05 -3.58
CA MET A 76 8.41 -1.06 -3.82
C MET A 76 8.41 -1.58 -5.26
N SER A 77 8.01 -2.83 -5.42
CA SER A 77 7.93 -3.51 -6.71
C SER A 77 6.54 -4.06 -6.92
N ASN A 78 5.90 -3.76 -8.06
CA ASN A 78 4.62 -4.36 -8.44
C ASN A 78 3.57 -4.36 -7.29
N THR A 79 3.57 -3.32 -6.46
CA THR A 79 2.76 -3.20 -5.24
C THR A 79 1.45 -2.49 -5.56
N THR A 80 0.34 -2.98 -5.00
CA THR A 80 -0.96 -2.31 -5.07
C THR A 80 -1.31 -1.70 -3.72
N ILE A 81 -1.63 -0.39 -3.70
CA ILE A 81 -2.15 0.31 -2.52
C ILE A 81 -3.48 0.96 -2.89
N VAL A 82 -4.52 0.60 -2.16
CA VAL A 82 -5.86 1.18 -2.33
C VAL A 82 -6.28 1.84 -1.03
N ALA A 83 -6.63 3.12 -1.10
CA ALA A 83 -7.15 3.87 0.02
C ALA A 83 -8.55 4.38 -0.26
N THR A 84 -9.49 3.97 0.56
CA THR A 84 -10.85 4.50 0.65
C THR A 84 -10.98 5.47 1.82
N LYS A 85 -10.06 5.39 2.79
CA LYS A 85 -9.93 6.27 3.94
C LYS A 85 -8.48 6.73 4.10
N ARG A 86 -7.56 5.85 4.55
CA ARG A 86 -6.17 6.26 4.79
C ARG A 86 -5.20 5.09 4.84
N VAL A 87 -4.14 5.17 4.04
CA VAL A 87 -2.97 4.30 4.12
C VAL A 87 -1.73 5.15 4.35
N LEU A 88 -1.05 4.92 5.47
CA LEU A 88 0.18 5.60 5.85
C LEU A 88 1.35 4.61 5.84
N VAL A 89 2.41 4.97 5.14
CA VAL A 89 3.66 4.21 5.09
C VAL A 89 4.77 5.11 5.60
N GLY A 90 5.49 4.67 6.61
CA GLY A 90 6.62 5.37 7.19
C GLY A 90 7.84 5.45 6.27
N SER A 91 8.97 5.79 6.85
CA SER A 91 10.24 5.96 6.14
C SER A 91 11.12 4.71 6.21
N ASN A 92 12.04 4.56 5.26
CA ASN A 92 12.95 3.39 5.16
C ASN A 92 12.19 2.06 5.05
N VAL A 93 11.14 2.02 4.22
CA VAL A 93 10.30 0.84 4.03
C VAL A 93 10.61 0.17 2.70
N LEU A 94 10.78 -1.16 2.73
CA LEU A 94 10.93 -1.97 1.54
C LEU A 94 9.73 -2.89 1.38
N ILE A 95 9.07 -2.86 0.21
CA ILE A 95 7.88 -3.64 -0.08
C ILE A 95 8.15 -4.57 -1.26
N GLY A 96 8.11 -5.86 -0.98
CA GLY A 96 8.32 -6.92 -1.95
C GLY A 96 7.23 -7.00 -3.02
N GLY A 97 7.60 -7.56 -4.16
CA GLY A 97 6.75 -7.59 -5.35
C GLY A 97 5.43 -8.32 -5.16
N GLY A 98 4.35 -7.74 -5.69
CA GLY A 98 3.01 -8.31 -5.64
C GLY A 98 2.28 -8.11 -4.32
N THR A 99 2.82 -7.31 -3.41
CA THR A 99 2.15 -6.97 -2.14
C THR A 99 0.92 -6.10 -2.40
N THR A 100 -0.13 -6.35 -1.63
CA THR A 100 -1.40 -5.61 -1.67
C THR A 100 -1.70 -5.02 -0.30
N ILE A 101 -1.99 -3.72 -0.25
CA ILE A 101 -2.35 -2.98 0.96
C ILE A 101 -3.70 -2.32 0.73
N VAL A 102 -4.69 -2.65 1.58
CA VAL A 102 -6.06 -2.16 1.44
C VAL A 102 -6.63 -1.77 2.79
N ASP A 103 -7.34 -0.65 2.82
CA ASP A 103 -7.96 -0.11 4.03
C ASP A 103 -9.47 -0.36 4.11
N SER A 104 -10.00 -1.21 3.22
CA SER A 104 -11.45 -1.43 3.04
C SER A 104 -11.78 -2.88 2.74
N ASP A 105 -13.04 -3.25 3.01
CA ASP A 105 -13.65 -4.50 2.53
C ASP A 105 -14.19 -4.38 1.10
N PHE A 106 -14.27 -3.17 0.54
CA PHE A 106 -14.84 -2.84 -0.78
C PHE A 106 -16.34 -3.08 -0.94
N HIS A 107 -16.95 -3.80 -0.04
CA HIS A 107 -18.38 -4.11 -0.03
C HIS A 107 -18.94 -4.08 1.40
N SER A 108 -20.23 -3.83 1.52
CA SER A 108 -20.96 -4.01 2.78
C SER A 108 -20.93 -5.49 3.20
N MET A 109 -20.83 -5.73 4.51
CA MET A 109 -20.98 -7.08 5.08
C MET A 109 -22.43 -7.59 5.07
N ASN A 110 -23.40 -6.70 4.76
CA ASN A 110 -24.81 -7.08 4.64
C ASN A 110 -25.14 -7.39 3.16
N PRO A 111 -25.48 -8.64 2.81
CA PRO A 111 -25.78 -9.01 1.42
C PRO A 111 -26.97 -8.27 0.81
N ASN A 112 -27.86 -7.70 1.62
CA ASN A 112 -28.98 -6.90 1.13
C ASN A 112 -28.56 -5.53 0.59
N ASP A 113 -27.35 -5.08 0.90
CA ASP A 113 -26.80 -3.84 0.39
C ASP A 113 -26.18 -4.01 -1.01
N TRP A 114 -25.75 -5.22 -1.36
CA TRP A 114 -25.01 -5.49 -2.59
C TRP A 114 -25.82 -5.10 -3.83
N HIS A 115 -25.14 -4.53 -4.82
CA HIS A 115 -25.74 -3.99 -6.06
C HIS A 115 -26.71 -2.81 -5.85
N THR A 116 -26.69 -2.20 -4.66
CA THR A 116 -27.41 -0.96 -4.34
C THR A 116 -26.44 0.13 -3.89
N PRO A 117 -26.84 1.41 -3.85
CA PRO A 117 -25.98 2.47 -3.30
C PRO A 117 -25.56 2.25 -1.85
N ASN A 118 -26.28 1.43 -1.08
CA ASN A 118 -25.96 1.12 0.30
C ASN A 118 -24.69 0.25 0.43
N ASP A 119 -24.31 -0.48 -0.62
CA ASP A 119 -23.10 -1.28 -0.62
C ASP A 119 -21.84 -0.42 -0.37
N GLU A 120 -21.74 0.70 -1.06
CA GLU A 120 -20.65 1.66 -0.87
C GLU A 120 -20.79 2.45 0.44
N LEU A 121 -22.02 2.85 0.81
CA LEU A 121 -22.28 3.62 2.03
C LEU A 121 -21.95 2.84 3.31
N ASN A 122 -22.21 1.54 3.32
CA ASN A 122 -22.03 0.65 4.47
C ASN A 122 -20.70 -0.13 4.43
N MET A 123 -19.84 0.15 3.44
CA MET A 123 -18.51 -0.42 3.33
C MET A 123 -17.63 -0.02 4.52
N LEU A 124 -17.02 -1.01 5.17
CA LEU A 124 -16.15 -0.76 6.31
C LEU A 124 -14.73 -0.40 5.87
N SER A 125 -14.28 0.77 6.25
CA SER A 125 -12.91 1.24 6.03
C SER A 125 -12.23 1.61 7.34
N LYS A 126 -10.98 1.14 7.52
CA LYS A 126 -10.15 1.43 8.69
C LYS A 126 -8.72 1.73 8.24
N ASP A 127 -8.12 2.75 8.82
CA ASP A 127 -6.76 3.16 8.48
C ASP A 127 -5.78 2.00 8.54
N VAL A 128 -4.86 1.96 7.58
CA VAL A 128 -3.67 1.11 7.63
C VAL A 128 -2.46 1.98 7.89
N VAL A 129 -1.67 1.61 8.89
CA VAL A 129 -0.46 2.35 9.29
C VAL A 129 0.73 1.40 9.30
N ILE A 130 1.79 1.77 8.60
CA ILE A 130 3.07 1.03 8.57
C ILE A 130 4.14 1.99 9.10
N GLY A 131 4.85 1.58 10.14
CA GLY A 131 5.91 2.34 10.77
C GLY A 131 7.18 2.43 9.94
N ASP A 132 8.24 2.91 10.57
CA ASP A 132 9.56 3.10 9.96
C ASP A 132 10.40 1.82 9.98
N ASN A 133 11.36 1.70 9.06
CA ASN A 133 12.32 0.59 8.98
C ASN A 133 11.66 -0.78 8.83
N VAL A 134 10.56 -0.84 8.08
CA VAL A 134 9.79 -2.08 7.87
C VAL A 134 10.22 -2.76 6.57
N PHE A 135 10.40 -4.08 6.63
CA PHE A 135 10.58 -4.91 5.45
C PHE A 135 9.38 -5.84 5.26
N ILE A 136 8.67 -5.67 4.16
CA ILE A 136 7.51 -6.48 3.77
C ILE A 136 7.95 -7.40 2.63
N GLY A 137 7.86 -8.71 2.84
CA GLY A 137 8.15 -9.72 1.85
C GLY A 137 7.23 -9.64 0.62
N MET A 138 7.54 -10.43 -0.40
CA MET A 138 6.71 -10.50 -1.61
C MET A 138 5.34 -11.14 -1.31
N ASN A 139 4.31 -10.78 -2.10
CA ASN A 139 2.96 -11.35 -2.02
C ASN A 139 2.31 -11.24 -0.64
N VAL A 140 2.65 -10.23 0.13
CA VAL A 140 1.99 -9.97 1.40
C VAL A 140 0.66 -9.25 1.14
N ILE A 141 -0.36 -9.59 1.92
CA ILE A 141 -1.64 -8.87 1.94
C ILE A 141 -1.78 -8.21 3.30
N ILE A 142 -1.99 -6.88 3.31
CA ILE A 142 -2.24 -6.11 4.54
C ILE A 142 -3.68 -5.61 4.48
N LEU A 143 -4.47 -6.01 5.46
CA LEU A 143 -5.90 -5.73 5.52
C LEU A 143 -6.19 -4.44 6.29
N LYS A 144 -7.42 -3.94 6.13
CA LYS A 144 -7.92 -2.75 6.82
C LYS A 144 -7.72 -2.80 8.34
N GLY A 145 -7.41 -1.65 8.92
CA GLY A 145 -7.29 -1.49 10.38
C GLY A 145 -5.98 -1.99 10.97
N VAL A 146 -5.05 -2.51 10.15
CA VAL A 146 -3.78 -3.02 10.63
C VAL A 146 -2.82 -1.87 10.91
N HIS A 147 -2.19 -1.92 12.09
CA HIS A 147 -1.06 -1.06 12.47
C HIS A 147 0.19 -1.92 12.64
N ILE A 148 1.21 -1.64 11.83
CA ILE A 148 2.52 -2.28 11.87
C ILE A 148 3.50 -1.30 12.49
N GLY A 149 4.13 -1.71 13.59
CA GLY A 149 5.11 -0.91 14.30
C GLY A 149 6.41 -0.71 13.53
N ASN A 150 7.38 -0.10 14.19
CA ASN A 150 8.70 0.16 13.63
C ASN A 150 9.59 -1.09 13.67
N ASN A 151 10.58 -1.15 12.77
CA ASN A 151 11.58 -2.22 12.75
C ASN A 151 10.98 -3.63 12.59
N VAL A 152 9.88 -3.75 11.84
CA VAL A 152 9.16 -5.03 11.63
C VAL A 152 9.62 -5.69 10.33
N ILE A 153 9.64 -7.02 10.33
CA ILE A 153 9.79 -7.84 9.13
C ILE A 153 8.55 -8.70 8.96
N ILE A 154 7.96 -8.69 7.76
CA ILE A 154 6.84 -9.56 7.39
C ILE A 154 7.34 -10.53 6.33
N ALA A 155 7.22 -11.84 6.61
CA ALA A 155 7.62 -12.89 5.69
C ALA A 155 6.77 -12.89 4.42
N ALA A 156 7.36 -13.34 3.32
CA ALA A 156 6.67 -13.43 2.03
C ALA A 156 5.41 -14.32 2.12
N GLY A 157 4.37 -13.98 1.35
CA GLY A 157 3.11 -14.74 1.27
C GLY A 157 2.20 -14.60 2.49
N SER A 158 2.49 -13.66 3.40
CA SER A 158 1.70 -13.49 4.63
C SER A 158 0.42 -12.71 4.41
N VAL A 159 -0.62 -12.99 5.21
CA VAL A 159 -1.84 -12.20 5.31
C VAL A 159 -1.92 -11.55 6.68
N VAL A 160 -1.71 -10.24 6.73
CA VAL A 160 -1.70 -9.47 7.98
C VAL A 160 -3.10 -8.92 8.24
N SER A 161 -3.75 -9.42 9.28
CA SER A 161 -5.11 -9.06 9.69
C SER A 161 -5.19 -8.50 11.12
N GLN A 162 -4.03 -8.36 11.80
CA GLN A 162 -3.93 -7.83 13.15
C GLN A 162 -2.68 -6.96 13.31
N ASN A 163 -2.65 -6.15 14.36
CA ASN A 163 -1.53 -5.24 14.63
C ASN A 163 -0.25 -6.01 14.95
N ILE A 164 0.86 -5.45 14.51
CA ILE A 164 2.21 -5.99 14.74
C ILE A 164 3.00 -4.98 15.58
N PRO A 165 3.43 -5.34 16.80
CA PRO A 165 4.28 -4.48 17.63
C PRO A 165 5.66 -4.24 17.01
N ASP A 166 6.36 -3.21 17.52
CA ASP A 166 7.72 -2.87 17.12
C ASP A 166 8.69 -4.05 17.31
N ASN A 167 9.74 -4.07 16.48
CA ASN A 167 10.88 -4.99 16.61
C ASN A 167 10.51 -6.47 16.52
N GLN A 168 9.55 -6.82 15.67
CA GLN A 168 9.11 -8.20 15.52
C GLN A 168 9.23 -8.70 14.07
N VAL A 169 9.30 -10.03 13.95
CA VAL A 169 9.20 -10.77 12.68
C VAL A 169 7.91 -11.59 12.72
N TRP A 170 7.08 -11.40 11.70
CA TRP A 170 5.78 -12.08 11.58
C TRP A 170 5.66 -12.77 10.23
N GLY A 171 4.82 -13.81 10.13
CA GLY A 171 4.57 -14.51 8.88
C GLY A 171 3.43 -15.50 8.95
N GLY A 172 2.99 -15.94 7.78
CA GLY A 172 1.92 -16.93 7.62
C GLY A 172 0.58 -16.33 7.17
N ASN A 173 -0.45 -17.19 7.04
CA ASN A 173 -1.82 -16.82 6.72
C ASN A 173 -2.80 -17.54 7.66
N PRO A 174 -3.40 -16.85 8.64
CA PRO A 174 -3.08 -15.46 9.03
C PRO A 174 -1.66 -15.33 9.58
N ALA A 175 -1.09 -14.11 9.45
CA ALA A 175 0.24 -13.82 9.98
C ALA A 175 0.27 -13.91 11.50
N THR A 176 1.29 -14.56 12.04
CA THR A 176 1.52 -14.71 13.48
C THR A 176 2.96 -14.35 13.82
N PHE A 177 3.21 -14.10 15.11
CA PHE A 177 4.54 -13.83 15.64
C PHE A 177 5.50 -15.00 15.38
N ILE A 178 6.69 -14.71 14.87
CA ILE A 178 7.76 -15.70 14.68
C ILE A 178 8.86 -15.49 15.71
N LYS A 179 9.36 -14.26 15.82
CA LYS A 179 10.44 -13.91 16.76
C LYS A 179 10.60 -12.40 16.92
N VAL A 180 11.33 -11.99 17.96
CA VAL A 180 11.83 -10.62 18.08
C VAL A 180 12.95 -10.40 17.05
N ARG A 181 12.91 -9.25 16.37
CA ARG A 181 13.97 -8.81 15.46
C ARG A 181 15.16 -8.33 16.28
N LYS A 182 16.30 -9.02 16.18
CA LYS A 182 17.56 -8.51 16.74
C LYS A 182 18.03 -7.35 15.87
N MET A 183 18.26 -6.21 16.50
CA MET A 183 18.95 -5.07 15.87
C MET A 183 20.43 -5.31 16.04
N GLY A 184 21.18 -5.31 14.95
CA GLY A 184 22.64 -5.42 14.97
C GLY A 184 23.28 -4.10 15.37
#